data_c5ec3a0ff24967d627dfaefb0bf69338
#
_entry.id   c5ec3a0ff24967d627dfaefb0bf69338
#
_cell.length_a   1.000
_cell.length_b   1.000
_cell.length_c   1.000
_cell.angle_alpha   90.00
_cell.angle_beta   90.00
_cell.angle_gamma   90.00
#
_symmetry.space_group_name_H-M   'P 1'
#
loop_
_entity.id
_entity.type
_entity.pdbx_description
1 polymer ?
#
loop_
_entity_poly.entity_id
_entity_poly.type
_entity_poly.pdbx_seq_one_letter_code
_entity_poly.pdbx_strand_id
1 'polypeptide(L)'
;MRPARRRAARLLRWYPRAWRVRYGEEFTELLIADLAERPRSAARTADVIRGGLVARLADAGLSGCPPRSPELARMQVRACLASLACCVAVFLGVGGAIWSQLVIGWQWSAPDTAATTVATFVMTGTVLVLGLVALLAVLPVAWTVASRLARGQARALAVPSALFLAGLAVMIVGSRHFGNGWPGTGGHPWARTGLVPGGVAAFAWASTLSVSSFWAHPAALAAFPAAELTWMVLSPLALACLVAGAATAVRRAELSPVLLRFEGRLGAAACVVMAVFLGAGCAWLAGRTAPPGSPFRPGAIDVAGLAVMALALGVACQAARQGRRGLS
;
A
#
# COMPACT_ATOMS: atom_id res chain seq x y z
N MET A 1 -30.37 -0.38 27.91
CA MET A 1 -30.01 -1.34 26.82
C MET A 1 -29.49 -0.69 25.54
N ARG A 2 -30.05 0.41 25.01
CA ARG A 2 -29.57 1.08 23.77
C ARG A 2 -28.07 1.51 23.78
N PRO A 3 -27.46 2.09 24.84
CA PRO A 3 -26.07 2.51 24.81
C PRO A 3 -25.07 1.34 24.79
N ALA A 4 -25.32 0.26 25.53
CA ALA A 4 -24.45 -0.94 25.53
C ALA A 4 -24.43 -1.62 24.15
N ARG A 5 -25.60 -1.75 23.50
CA ARG A 5 -25.71 -2.32 22.17
C ARG A 5 -24.95 -1.50 21.09
N ARG A 6 -25.01 -0.17 21.17
CA ARG A 6 -24.25 0.72 20.28
C ARG A 6 -22.73 0.60 20.50
N ARG A 7 -22.30 0.39 21.73
CA ARG A 7 -20.89 0.19 22.06
C ARG A 7 -20.39 -1.17 21.58
N ALA A 8 -21.15 -2.25 21.83
CA ALA A 8 -20.86 -3.57 21.30
C ALA A 8 -20.74 -3.56 19.75
N ALA A 9 -21.68 -2.94 19.06
CA ALA A 9 -21.64 -2.81 17.61
C ALA A 9 -20.41 -2.04 17.09
N ARG A 10 -19.91 -1.01 17.83
CA ARG A 10 -18.65 -0.32 17.50
C ARG A 10 -17.44 -1.22 17.68
N LEU A 11 -17.37 -1.99 18.75
CA LEU A 11 -16.27 -2.91 19.02
C LEU A 11 -16.24 -4.07 18.00
N LEU A 12 -17.41 -4.52 17.56
CA LEU A 12 -17.52 -5.55 16.54
C LEU A 12 -16.92 -5.15 15.17
N ARG A 13 -16.83 -3.85 14.88
CA ARG A 13 -16.23 -3.36 13.63
C ARG A 13 -14.72 -3.70 13.51
N TRP A 14 -14.05 -4.02 14.60
CA TRP A 14 -12.66 -4.46 14.57
C TRP A 14 -12.48 -5.84 13.97
N TYR A 15 -13.54 -6.68 13.97
CA TYR A 15 -13.51 -8.03 13.40
C TYR A 15 -13.78 -8.02 11.89
N PRO A 16 -13.20 -8.95 11.11
CA PRO A 16 -13.46 -9.10 9.68
C PRO A 16 -14.96 -9.38 9.41
N ARG A 17 -15.42 -9.00 8.21
CA ARG A 17 -16.84 -9.20 7.83
C ARG A 17 -17.25 -10.68 7.90
N ALA A 18 -16.42 -11.59 7.39
CA ALA A 18 -16.70 -13.03 7.42
C ALA A 18 -16.87 -13.55 8.84
N TRP A 19 -16.01 -13.10 9.77
CA TRP A 19 -16.10 -13.44 11.19
C TRP A 19 -17.41 -12.91 11.80
N ARG A 20 -17.77 -11.66 11.51
CA ARG A 20 -18.99 -11.04 12.02
C ARG A 20 -20.28 -11.72 11.53
N VAL A 21 -20.29 -12.20 10.29
CA VAL A 21 -21.43 -12.96 9.76
C VAL A 21 -21.62 -14.28 10.50
N ARG A 22 -20.54 -14.92 10.90
CA ARG A 22 -20.59 -16.23 11.58
C ARG A 22 -20.82 -16.16 13.08
N TYR A 23 -20.20 -15.20 13.76
CA TYR A 23 -20.17 -15.14 15.23
C TYR A 23 -20.72 -13.82 15.80
N GLY A 24 -21.15 -12.90 14.95
CA GLY A 24 -21.48 -11.53 15.36
C GLY A 24 -22.66 -11.42 16.31
N GLU A 25 -23.68 -12.24 16.18
CA GLU A 25 -24.85 -12.23 17.06
C GLU A 25 -24.49 -12.74 18.46
N GLU A 26 -23.92 -13.93 18.53
CA GLU A 26 -23.49 -14.54 19.80
C GLU A 26 -22.51 -13.65 20.57
N PHE A 27 -21.52 -13.12 19.85
CA PHE A 27 -20.51 -12.24 20.44
C PHE A 27 -21.10 -10.88 20.89
N THR A 28 -22.10 -10.38 20.20
CA THR A 28 -22.82 -9.16 20.60
C THR A 28 -23.54 -9.37 21.91
N GLU A 29 -24.22 -10.49 22.10
CA GLU A 29 -24.93 -10.83 23.33
C GLU A 29 -23.96 -10.96 24.52
N LEU A 30 -22.85 -11.68 24.32
CA LEU A 30 -21.79 -11.79 25.32
C LEU A 30 -21.22 -10.43 25.69
N LEU A 31 -20.94 -9.56 24.71
CA LEU A 31 -20.44 -8.20 24.96
C LEU A 31 -21.47 -7.34 25.70
N ILE A 32 -22.75 -7.45 25.41
CA ILE A 32 -23.79 -6.70 26.11
C ILE A 32 -23.88 -7.12 27.57
N ALA A 33 -23.86 -8.43 27.85
CA ALA A 33 -23.87 -8.97 29.21
C ALA A 33 -22.64 -8.46 29.99
N ASP A 34 -21.47 -8.58 29.40
CA ASP A 34 -20.20 -8.17 30.02
C ASP A 34 -20.10 -6.63 30.18
N LEU A 35 -20.64 -5.82 29.26
CA LEU A 35 -20.74 -4.37 29.40
C LEU A 35 -21.75 -3.95 30.46
N ALA A 36 -22.75 -4.77 30.79
CA ALA A 36 -23.68 -4.51 31.88
C ALA A 36 -22.98 -4.66 33.25
N GLU A 37 -22.10 -5.67 33.41
CA GLU A 37 -21.36 -5.88 34.64
C GLU A 37 -20.27 -4.83 34.88
N ARG A 38 -19.55 -4.41 33.83
CA ARG A 38 -18.40 -3.50 33.92
C ARG A 38 -18.39 -2.45 32.79
N PRO A 39 -19.20 -1.41 32.85
CA PRO A 39 -19.48 -0.52 31.71
C PRO A 39 -18.28 0.31 31.22
N ARG A 40 -17.22 0.49 32.00
CA ARG A 40 -16.09 1.38 31.64
C ARG A 40 -14.70 0.72 31.67
N SER A 41 -14.59 -0.59 31.49
CA SER A 41 -13.30 -1.27 31.49
C SER A 41 -12.51 -0.97 30.21
N ALA A 42 -11.37 -0.26 30.37
CA ALA A 42 -10.42 0.00 29.28
C ALA A 42 -9.68 -1.29 28.85
N ALA A 43 -9.33 -2.15 29.83
CA ALA A 43 -8.64 -3.42 29.59
C ALA A 43 -9.46 -4.33 28.67
N ARG A 44 -10.76 -4.46 28.91
CA ARG A 44 -11.67 -5.22 28.06
C ARG A 44 -11.77 -4.64 26.67
N THR A 45 -11.87 -3.31 26.55
CA THR A 45 -11.92 -2.64 25.24
C THR A 45 -10.66 -2.97 24.44
N ALA A 46 -9.50 -2.93 25.10
CA ALA A 46 -8.21 -3.29 24.49
C ALA A 46 -8.18 -4.78 24.09
N ASP A 47 -8.70 -5.69 24.91
CA ASP A 47 -8.74 -7.11 24.61
C ASP A 47 -9.63 -7.43 23.40
N VAL A 48 -10.81 -6.85 23.32
CA VAL A 48 -11.71 -6.98 22.15
C VAL A 48 -11.07 -6.43 20.88
N ILE A 49 -10.39 -5.28 20.95
CA ILE A 49 -9.66 -4.69 19.83
C ILE A 49 -8.51 -5.63 19.42
N ARG A 50 -7.73 -6.13 20.38
CA ARG A 50 -6.64 -7.08 20.13
C ARG A 50 -7.17 -8.35 19.45
N GLY A 51 -8.25 -8.93 19.94
CA GLY A 51 -8.91 -10.08 19.32
C GLY A 51 -9.35 -9.80 17.90
N GLY A 52 -9.94 -8.62 17.65
CA GLY A 52 -10.32 -8.17 16.32
C GLY A 52 -9.13 -7.99 15.37
N LEU A 53 -8.01 -7.45 15.86
CA LEU A 53 -6.77 -7.32 15.07
C LEU A 53 -6.18 -8.69 14.74
N VAL A 54 -6.13 -9.62 15.71
CA VAL A 54 -5.67 -11.00 15.47
C VAL A 54 -6.55 -11.68 14.43
N ALA A 55 -7.88 -11.52 14.51
CA ALA A 55 -8.81 -12.05 13.52
C ALA A 55 -8.59 -11.45 12.12
N ARG A 56 -8.24 -10.15 12.01
CA ARG A 56 -7.87 -9.51 10.74
C ARG A 56 -6.55 -10.02 10.18
N LEU A 57 -5.55 -10.23 11.04
CA LEU A 57 -4.28 -10.84 10.63
C LEU A 57 -4.49 -12.28 10.13
N ALA A 58 -5.39 -13.04 10.77
CA ALA A 58 -5.78 -14.35 10.31
C ALA A 58 -6.49 -14.31 8.94
N ASP A 59 -7.44 -13.39 8.75
CA ASP A 59 -8.13 -13.17 7.47
C ASP A 59 -7.17 -12.70 6.36
N ALA A 60 -6.11 -11.98 6.72
CA ALA A 60 -5.03 -11.60 5.82
C ALA A 60 -4.01 -12.72 5.54
N GLY A 61 -4.19 -13.92 6.12
CA GLY A 61 -3.26 -15.04 5.98
C GLY A 61 -1.96 -14.91 6.78
N LEU A 62 -1.87 -13.93 7.68
CA LEU A 62 -0.66 -13.59 8.45
C LEU A 62 -0.57 -14.34 9.80
N SER A 63 -1.61 -15.05 10.22
CA SER A 63 -1.58 -15.89 11.40
C SER A 63 -0.82 -17.19 11.12
N GLY A 64 0.05 -17.59 12.05
CA GLY A 64 0.91 -18.78 11.90
C GLY A 64 0.19 -20.13 12.08
N CYS A 65 -1.14 -20.19 12.13
CA CYS A 65 -1.88 -21.43 12.25
C CYS A 65 -1.79 -22.27 10.96
N PRO A 66 -1.33 -23.53 11.03
CA PRO A 66 -1.31 -24.40 9.87
C PRO A 66 -2.74 -24.66 9.38
N PRO A 67 -2.99 -24.60 8.07
CA PRO A 67 -4.31 -24.89 7.51
C PRO A 67 -4.68 -26.35 7.70
N ARG A 68 -5.92 -26.60 8.11
CA ARG A 68 -6.46 -27.94 8.38
C ARG A 68 -6.86 -28.70 7.10
N SER A 69 -6.91 -28.03 5.96
CA SER A 69 -7.25 -28.63 4.67
C SER A 69 -6.50 -27.97 3.52
N PRO A 70 -6.29 -28.67 2.39
CA PRO A 70 -5.62 -28.11 1.22
C PRO A 70 -6.35 -26.89 0.64
N GLU A 71 -7.66 -26.80 0.79
CA GLU A 71 -8.44 -25.64 0.35
C GLU A 71 -8.16 -24.40 1.21
N LEU A 72 -8.13 -24.57 2.53
CA LEU A 72 -7.76 -23.51 3.45
C LEU A 72 -6.33 -23.05 3.21
N ALA A 73 -5.41 -23.98 2.89
CA ALA A 73 -4.03 -23.65 2.52
C ALA A 73 -3.98 -22.73 1.29
N ARG A 74 -4.71 -23.06 0.23
CA ARG A 74 -4.79 -22.23 -0.98
C ARG A 74 -5.41 -20.86 -0.71
N MET A 75 -6.45 -20.80 0.13
CA MET A 75 -7.06 -19.52 0.54
C MET A 75 -6.07 -18.66 1.34
N GLN A 76 -5.32 -19.27 2.26
CA GLN A 76 -4.30 -18.58 3.04
C GLN A 76 -3.17 -18.06 2.14
N VAL A 77 -2.68 -18.84 1.20
CA VAL A 77 -1.65 -18.40 0.24
C VAL A 77 -2.14 -17.20 -0.58
N ARG A 78 -3.38 -17.23 -1.08
CA ARG A 78 -3.95 -16.09 -1.81
C ARG A 78 -4.08 -14.84 -0.94
N ALA A 79 -4.46 -15.01 0.32
CA ALA A 79 -4.52 -13.89 1.27
C ALA A 79 -3.13 -13.30 1.55
N CYS A 80 -2.10 -14.15 1.69
CA CYS A 80 -0.71 -13.73 1.81
C CYS A 80 -0.23 -12.95 0.58
N LEU A 81 -0.52 -13.45 -0.62
CA LEU A 81 -0.16 -12.77 -1.87
C LEU A 81 -0.87 -11.42 -2.02
N ALA A 82 -2.14 -11.32 -1.65
CA ALA A 82 -2.86 -10.05 -1.63
C ALA A 82 -2.24 -9.05 -0.64
N SER A 83 -1.86 -9.51 0.55
CA SER A 83 -1.17 -8.68 1.55
C SER A 83 0.19 -8.22 1.05
N LEU A 84 0.94 -9.10 0.40
CA LEU A 84 2.22 -8.79 -0.22
C LEU A 84 2.07 -7.75 -1.33
N ALA A 85 1.07 -7.91 -2.21
CA ALA A 85 0.77 -6.93 -3.26
C ALA A 85 0.46 -5.54 -2.68
N CYS A 86 -0.30 -5.47 -1.57
CA CYS A 86 -0.54 -4.22 -0.86
C CYS A 86 0.77 -3.60 -0.33
N CYS A 87 1.68 -4.40 0.24
CA CYS A 87 2.96 -3.92 0.74
C CYS A 87 3.87 -3.40 -0.38
N VAL A 88 3.94 -4.12 -1.50
CA VAL A 88 4.68 -3.68 -2.69
C VAL A 88 4.10 -2.37 -3.23
N ALA A 89 2.77 -2.23 -3.27
CA ALA A 89 2.13 -0.99 -3.70
C ALA A 89 2.44 0.19 -2.77
N VAL A 90 2.49 -0.04 -1.45
CA VAL A 90 2.94 0.97 -0.48
C VAL A 90 4.39 1.38 -0.76
N PHE A 91 5.28 0.43 -1.02
CA PHE A 91 6.66 0.74 -1.37
C PHE A 91 6.79 1.50 -2.69
N LEU A 92 6.06 1.11 -3.72
CA LEU A 92 6.05 1.83 -5.00
C LEU A 92 5.46 3.24 -4.86
N GLY A 93 4.41 3.41 -4.05
CA GLY A 93 3.79 4.70 -3.80
C GLY A 93 4.68 5.62 -2.95
N VAL A 94 5.00 5.20 -1.73
CA VAL A 94 5.80 6.00 -0.78
C VAL A 94 7.26 6.09 -1.22
N GLY A 95 7.84 4.96 -1.64
CA GLY A 95 9.21 4.92 -2.13
C GLY A 95 9.39 5.70 -3.43
N GLY A 96 8.42 5.62 -4.34
CA GLY A 96 8.39 6.43 -5.55
C GLY A 96 8.28 7.92 -5.25
N ALA A 97 7.53 8.32 -4.22
CA ALA A 97 7.45 9.70 -3.76
C ALA A 97 8.80 10.20 -3.21
N ILE A 98 9.48 9.39 -2.38
CA ILE A 98 10.82 9.73 -1.86
C ILE A 98 11.83 9.78 -3.02
N TRP A 99 11.81 8.80 -3.92
CA TRP A 99 12.69 8.76 -5.08
C TRP A 99 12.46 9.95 -6.03
N SER A 100 11.23 10.37 -6.22
CA SER A 100 10.94 11.54 -7.07
C SER A 100 11.50 12.83 -6.50
N GLN A 101 11.54 12.98 -5.19
CA GLN A 101 12.21 14.11 -4.54
C GLN A 101 13.70 14.15 -4.82
N LEU A 102 14.35 12.97 -4.90
CA LEU A 102 15.76 12.84 -5.27
C LEU A 102 16.03 13.25 -6.72
N VAL A 103 15.24 12.71 -7.64
CA VAL A 103 15.45 12.88 -9.08
C VAL A 103 15.05 14.29 -9.56
N ILE A 104 14.02 14.85 -8.98
CA ILE A 104 13.50 16.17 -9.35
C ILE A 104 14.29 17.29 -8.65
N GLY A 105 14.98 16.96 -7.54
CA GLY A 105 15.82 17.92 -6.82
C GLY A 105 15.06 19.13 -6.22
N TRP A 106 13.76 19.01 -6.08
CA TRP A 106 12.84 20.13 -6.02
C TRP A 106 12.91 20.97 -4.75
N GLN A 107 13.31 20.45 -3.63
CA GLN A 107 13.34 21.23 -2.39
C GLN A 107 14.52 20.91 -1.48
N TRP A 108 15.32 19.95 -1.85
CA TRP A 108 16.32 19.39 -0.96
C TRP A 108 17.61 19.11 -1.72
N SER A 109 18.63 19.92 -1.49
CA SER A 109 19.98 19.54 -1.85
C SER A 109 20.52 18.59 -0.78
N ALA A 110 20.70 17.32 -1.11
CA ALA A 110 21.62 16.52 -0.32
C ALA A 110 23.04 17.03 -0.59
N PRO A 111 23.92 17.14 0.43
CA PRO A 111 25.30 17.43 0.18
C PRO A 111 25.87 16.37 -0.77
N ASP A 112 26.66 16.80 -1.74
CA ASP A 112 27.30 15.94 -2.74
C ASP A 112 28.40 15.10 -2.06
N THR A 113 27.99 14.15 -1.25
CA THR A 113 28.88 13.16 -0.63
C THR A 113 28.78 11.85 -1.41
N ALA A 114 29.88 11.09 -1.45
CA ALA A 114 29.88 9.78 -2.09
C ALA A 114 28.75 8.87 -1.52
N ALA A 115 28.47 8.99 -0.23
CA ALA A 115 27.43 8.21 0.44
C ALA A 115 26.02 8.55 -0.07
N THR A 116 25.68 9.83 -0.24
CA THR A 116 24.38 10.27 -0.76
C THR A 116 24.22 9.91 -2.25
N THR A 117 25.28 10.02 -3.02
CA THR A 117 25.30 9.60 -4.43
C THR A 117 25.05 8.10 -4.56
N VAL A 118 25.75 7.27 -3.79
CA VAL A 118 25.54 5.80 -3.78
C VAL A 118 24.11 5.47 -3.35
N ALA A 119 23.60 6.09 -2.29
CA ALA A 119 22.23 5.88 -1.83
C ALA A 119 21.21 6.21 -2.93
N THR A 120 21.40 7.30 -3.67
CA THR A 120 20.55 7.70 -4.79
C THR A 120 20.55 6.65 -5.91
N PHE A 121 21.72 6.16 -6.31
CA PHE A 121 21.84 5.11 -7.33
C PHE A 121 21.17 3.80 -6.88
N VAL A 122 21.38 3.39 -5.62
CA VAL A 122 20.74 2.19 -5.05
C VAL A 122 19.24 2.35 -5.00
N MET A 123 18.72 3.50 -4.58
CA MET A 123 17.27 3.77 -4.56
C MET A 123 16.70 3.73 -5.97
N THR A 124 17.35 4.35 -6.95
CA THR A 124 16.91 4.33 -8.36
C THR A 124 16.86 2.90 -8.89
N GLY A 125 17.93 2.15 -8.73
CA GLY A 125 17.98 0.76 -9.18
C GLY A 125 16.92 -0.12 -8.52
N THR A 126 16.73 0.02 -7.21
CA THR A 126 15.75 -0.78 -6.47
C THR A 126 14.30 -0.43 -6.80
N VAL A 127 13.96 0.84 -7.06
CA VAL A 127 12.62 1.23 -7.55
C VAL A 127 12.34 0.59 -8.90
N LEU A 128 13.29 0.64 -9.82
CA LEU A 128 13.14 0.02 -11.14
C LEU A 128 12.98 -1.50 -11.06
N VAL A 129 13.82 -2.16 -10.25
CA VAL A 129 13.72 -3.61 -10.02
C VAL A 129 12.39 -3.97 -9.35
N LEU A 130 11.94 -3.22 -8.35
CA LEU A 130 10.67 -3.46 -7.69
C LEU A 130 9.48 -3.27 -8.66
N GLY A 131 9.55 -2.25 -9.52
CA GLY A 131 8.58 -2.03 -10.59
C GLY A 131 8.53 -3.21 -11.58
N LEU A 132 9.70 -3.72 -11.98
CA LEU A 132 9.79 -4.90 -12.84
C LEU A 132 9.22 -6.16 -12.17
N VAL A 133 9.55 -6.39 -10.90
CA VAL A 133 9.00 -7.52 -10.12
C VAL A 133 7.48 -7.41 -10.01
N ALA A 134 6.96 -6.21 -9.74
CA ALA A 134 5.51 -5.96 -9.70
C ALA A 134 4.84 -6.21 -11.06
N LEU A 135 5.47 -5.78 -12.16
CA LEU A 135 4.97 -6.02 -13.51
C LEU A 135 4.93 -7.52 -13.83
N LEU A 136 6.01 -8.25 -13.53
CA LEU A 136 6.09 -9.70 -13.74
C LEU A 136 5.05 -10.47 -12.91
N ALA A 137 4.71 -9.98 -11.71
CA ALA A 137 3.65 -10.55 -10.89
C ALA A 137 2.25 -10.22 -11.41
N VAL A 138 2.02 -8.98 -11.85
CA VAL A 138 0.69 -8.54 -12.30
C VAL A 138 0.28 -9.18 -13.62
N LEU A 139 1.19 -9.34 -14.59
CA LEU A 139 0.87 -9.82 -15.93
C LEU A 139 0.18 -11.20 -15.96
N PRO A 140 0.71 -12.27 -15.33
CA PRO A 140 0.08 -13.58 -15.37
C PRO A 140 -1.24 -13.63 -14.58
N VAL A 141 -1.35 -12.83 -13.51
CA VAL A 141 -2.61 -12.70 -12.76
C VAL A 141 -3.65 -11.98 -13.60
N ALA A 142 -3.29 -10.85 -14.24
CA ALA A 142 -4.16 -10.10 -15.12
C ALA A 142 -4.65 -10.95 -16.30
N TRP A 143 -3.76 -11.72 -16.92
CA TRP A 143 -4.12 -12.68 -17.98
C TRP A 143 -5.13 -13.73 -17.49
N THR A 144 -4.90 -14.31 -16.30
CA THR A 144 -5.81 -15.28 -15.70
C THR A 144 -7.19 -14.66 -15.43
N VAL A 145 -7.23 -13.45 -14.91
CA VAL A 145 -8.47 -12.71 -14.64
C VAL A 145 -9.20 -12.38 -15.95
N ALA A 146 -8.49 -11.80 -16.92
CA ALA A 146 -9.06 -11.41 -18.22
C ALA A 146 -9.64 -12.62 -18.97
N SER A 147 -8.92 -13.75 -19.01
CA SER A 147 -9.37 -14.95 -19.67
C SER A 147 -10.61 -15.57 -19.03
N ARG A 148 -10.79 -15.45 -17.70
CA ARG A 148 -11.99 -15.90 -16.99
C ARG A 148 -13.18 -14.97 -17.21
N LEU A 149 -12.94 -13.66 -17.22
CA LEU A 149 -13.98 -12.67 -17.54
C LEU A 149 -14.50 -12.87 -18.97
N ALA A 150 -13.59 -13.07 -19.94
CA ALA A 150 -13.97 -13.31 -21.33
C ALA A 150 -14.82 -14.57 -21.52
N ARG A 151 -14.61 -15.61 -20.68
CA ARG A 151 -15.42 -16.83 -20.67
C ARG A 151 -16.74 -16.73 -19.90
N GLY A 152 -17.05 -15.57 -19.33
CA GLY A 152 -18.26 -15.36 -18.51
C GLY A 152 -18.26 -16.09 -17.15
N GLN A 153 -17.13 -16.69 -16.77
CA GLN A 153 -17.03 -17.57 -15.61
C GLN A 153 -16.84 -16.85 -14.28
N ALA A 154 -16.70 -15.53 -14.28
CA ALA A 154 -16.24 -14.82 -13.08
C ALA A 154 -16.88 -13.45 -12.87
N ARG A 155 -18.22 -13.38 -12.79
CA ARG A 155 -18.93 -12.14 -12.42
C ARG A 155 -18.39 -11.49 -11.14
N ALA A 156 -17.89 -12.31 -10.20
CA ALA A 156 -17.30 -11.84 -8.95
C ALA A 156 -15.96 -11.06 -9.15
N LEU A 157 -15.32 -11.19 -10.32
CA LEU A 157 -14.08 -10.46 -10.67
C LEU A 157 -14.36 -9.14 -11.42
N ALA A 158 -15.58 -8.90 -11.89
CA ALA A 158 -15.89 -7.69 -12.65
C ALA A 158 -15.66 -6.41 -11.85
N VAL A 159 -16.16 -6.35 -10.62
CA VAL A 159 -15.98 -5.16 -9.76
C VAL A 159 -14.51 -4.90 -9.40
N PRO A 160 -13.71 -5.86 -8.90
CA PRO A 160 -12.30 -5.61 -8.64
C PRO A 160 -11.50 -5.24 -9.90
N SER A 161 -11.83 -5.83 -11.05
CA SER A 161 -11.18 -5.46 -12.32
C SER A 161 -11.54 -4.03 -12.75
N ALA A 162 -12.80 -3.63 -12.60
CA ALA A 162 -13.24 -2.27 -12.90
C ALA A 162 -12.55 -1.24 -11.98
N LEU A 163 -12.42 -1.53 -10.68
CA LEU A 163 -11.69 -0.68 -9.74
C LEU A 163 -10.21 -0.54 -10.12
N PHE A 164 -9.56 -1.66 -10.46
CA PHE A 164 -8.17 -1.65 -10.90
C PHE A 164 -7.97 -0.82 -12.17
N LEU A 165 -8.81 -1.04 -13.19
CA LEU A 165 -8.74 -0.31 -14.45
C LEU A 165 -9.04 1.18 -14.29
N ALA A 166 -10.02 1.53 -13.45
CA ALA A 166 -10.31 2.92 -13.14
C ALA A 166 -9.14 3.62 -12.45
N GLY A 167 -8.54 2.98 -11.44
CA GLY A 167 -7.34 3.49 -10.78
C GLY A 167 -6.16 3.63 -11.75
N LEU A 168 -5.95 2.65 -12.62
CA LEU A 168 -4.90 2.67 -13.63
C LEU A 168 -5.11 3.80 -14.65
N ALA A 169 -6.33 3.99 -15.13
CA ALA A 169 -6.67 5.07 -16.06
C ALA A 169 -6.39 6.45 -15.45
N VAL A 170 -6.83 6.67 -14.19
CA VAL A 170 -6.55 7.91 -13.47
C VAL A 170 -5.04 8.11 -13.28
N MET A 171 -4.29 7.05 -12.93
CA MET A 171 -2.83 7.12 -12.80
C MET A 171 -2.13 7.49 -14.12
N ILE A 172 -2.55 6.90 -15.24
CA ILE A 172 -1.96 7.19 -16.55
C ILE A 172 -2.25 8.63 -16.97
N VAL A 173 -3.51 9.07 -16.83
CA VAL A 173 -3.91 10.44 -17.22
C VAL A 173 -3.25 11.46 -16.31
N GLY A 174 -3.24 11.24 -14.99
CA GLY A 174 -2.58 12.09 -14.01
C GLY A 174 -1.06 12.17 -14.24
N SER A 175 -0.42 11.04 -14.51
CA SER A 175 1.02 11.01 -14.82
C SER A 175 1.39 11.85 -16.04
N ARG A 176 0.56 11.80 -17.08
CA ARG A 176 0.75 12.66 -18.27
C ARG A 176 0.57 14.14 -17.96
N HIS A 177 -0.45 14.47 -17.17
CA HIS A 177 -0.71 15.85 -16.77
C HIS A 177 0.45 16.42 -15.97
N PHE A 178 0.92 15.71 -14.94
CA PHE A 178 2.06 16.13 -14.13
C PHE A 178 3.39 16.10 -14.89
N GLY A 179 3.55 15.19 -15.86
CA GLY A 179 4.74 15.14 -16.70
C GLY A 179 4.88 16.36 -17.62
N ASN A 180 3.76 16.93 -18.06
CA ASN A 180 3.75 17.99 -19.06
C ASN A 180 3.65 19.41 -18.47
N GLY A 181 3.16 19.59 -17.26
CA GLY A 181 2.77 20.91 -16.75
C GLY A 181 3.16 21.27 -15.33
N TRP A 182 3.85 20.41 -14.60
CA TRP A 182 4.16 20.71 -13.20
C TRP A 182 5.21 21.82 -13.08
N PRO A 183 4.89 22.94 -12.37
CA PRO A 183 5.86 24.00 -12.11
C PRO A 183 7.04 23.44 -11.29
N GLY A 184 8.24 23.58 -11.77
CA GLY A 184 9.46 23.08 -11.10
C GLY A 184 10.07 21.80 -11.69
N THR A 185 9.37 21.08 -12.57
CA THR A 185 9.96 19.97 -13.34
C THR A 185 10.87 20.47 -14.49
N GLY A 186 11.13 21.75 -14.55
CA GLY A 186 11.70 22.53 -15.64
C GLY A 186 13.05 22.11 -16.21
N GLY A 187 13.69 21.08 -15.70
CA GLY A 187 15.00 20.63 -16.18
C GLY A 187 15.10 19.17 -16.60
N HIS A 188 14.23 18.28 -16.13
CA HIS A 188 14.44 16.86 -16.34
C HIS A 188 13.54 16.29 -17.46
N PRO A 189 14.14 15.73 -18.54
CA PRO A 189 13.40 15.14 -19.66
C PRO A 189 12.41 14.05 -19.25
N TRP A 190 12.69 13.33 -18.17
CA TRP A 190 11.86 12.29 -17.59
C TRP A 190 10.49 12.76 -17.08
N ALA A 191 10.47 13.95 -16.48
CA ALA A 191 9.24 14.54 -15.98
C ALA A 191 8.38 15.09 -17.13
N ARG A 192 9.03 15.58 -18.20
CA ARG A 192 8.34 16.17 -19.36
C ARG A 192 7.66 15.16 -20.26
N THR A 193 8.14 13.92 -20.31
CA THR A 193 7.60 12.92 -21.25
C THR A 193 6.32 12.25 -20.74
N GLY A 194 5.93 12.48 -19.47
CA GLY A 194 4.78 11.79 -18.88
C GLY A 194 4.89 10.27 -18.88
N LEU A 195 6.09 9.75 -19.17
CA LEU A 195 6.35 8.32 -19.25
C LEU A 195 6.57 7.73 -17.87
N VAL A 196 6.05 6.53 -17.68
CA VAL A 196 6.41 5.66 -16.56
C VAL A 196 7.92 5.33 -16.68
N PRO A 197 8.73 5.47 -15.60
CA PRO A 197 8.34 5.65 -14.20
C PRO A 197 8.20 7.10 -13.72
N GLY A 198 8.71 8.08 -14.45
CA GLY A 198 8.80 9.46 -13.98
C GLY A 198 7.44 10.11 -13.69
N GLY A 199 6.47 9.98 -14.59
CA GLY A 199 5.13 10.52 -14.38
C GLY A 199 4.39 9.88 -13.20
N VAL A 200 4.53 8.56 -13.01
CA VAL A 200 3.95 7.85 -11.86
C VAL A 200 4.61 8.29 -10.55
N ALA A 201 5.91 8.50 -10.56
CA ALA A 201 6.64 8.99 -9.39
C ALA A 201 6.21 10.43 -9.03
N ALA A 202 6.10 11.33 -10.02
CA ALA A 202 5.61 12.69 -9.82
C ALA A 202 4.17 12.70 -9.28
N PHE A 203 3.31 11.84 -9.79
CA PHE A 203 1.94 11.70 -9.34
C PHE A 203 1.86 11.15 -7.90
N ALA A 204 2.66 10.14 -7.56
CA ALA A 204 2.76 9.60 -6.20
C ALA A 204 3.28 10.66 -5.23
N TRP A 205 4.26 11.45 -5.64
CA TRP A 205 4.80 12.55 -4.87
C TRP A 205 3.77 13.68 -4.66
N ALA A 206 3.03 14.07 -5.68
CA ALA A 206 1.94 15.04 -5.54
C ALA A 206 0.89 14.58 -4.52
N SER A 207 0.59 13.27 -4.46
CA SER A 207 -0.29 12.69 -3.43
C SER A 207 0.26 12.88 -2.01
N THR A 208 1.56 12.70 -1.84
CA THR A 208 2.22 12.87 -0.54
C THR A 208 2.23 14.33 -0.11
N LEU A 209 2.48 15.23 -1.03
CA LEU A 209 2.43 16.67 -0.78
C LEU A 209 1.02 17.15 -0.40
N SER A 210 -0.02 16.65 -1.06
CA SER A 210 -1.39 17.05 -0.73
C SER A 210 -1.72 16.75 0.73
N VAL A 211 -1.34 15.56 1.22
CA VAL A 211 -1.54 15.20 2.63
C VAL A 211 -0.76 16.10 3.56
N SER A 212 0.52 16.35 3.29
CA SER A 212 1.37 17.17 4.16
C SER A 212 1.01 18.65 4.12
N SER A 213 0.71 19.19 2.93
CA SER A 213 0.38 20.59 2.76
C SER A 213 -0.97 20.95 3.36
N PHE A 214 -1.95 20.05 3.28
CA PHE A 214 -3.24 20.23 3.95
C PHE A 214 -3.12 20.42 5.48
N TRP A 215 -2.19 19.68 6.09
CA TRP A 215 -2.01 19.71 7.55
C TRP A 215 -1.08 20.83 8.01
N ALA A 216 -0.04 21.13 7.23
CA ALA A 216 1.00 22.08 7.64
C ALA A 216 0.74 23.52 7.16
N HIS A 217 0.27 23.71 5.92
CA HIS A 217 0.15 25.02 5.29
C HIS A 217 -1.06 25.11 4.34
N PRO A 218 -2.30 25.10 4.86
CA PRO A 218 -3.50 25.14 4.00
C PRO A 218 -3.56 26.38 3.10
N ALA A 219 -3.00 27.51 3.54
CA ALA A 219 -2.92 28.73 2.73
C ALA A 219 -2.01 28.60 1.50
N ALA A 220 -0.98 27.75 1.55
CA ALA A 220 -0.09 27.53 0.41
C ALA A 220 -0.79 26.79 -0.74
N LEU A 221 -1.84 26.02 -0.45
CA LEU A 221 -2.63 25.34 -1.47
C LEU A 221 -3.47 26.31 -2.33
N ALA A 222 -3.81 27.49 -1.81
CA ALA A 222 -4.54 28.49 -2.58
C ALA A 222 -3.75 29.04 -3.79
N ALA A 223 -2.43 28.86 -3.78
CA ALA A 223 -1.56 29.24 -4.90
C ALA A 223 -1.56 28.25 -6.07
N PHE A 224 -2.10 27.04 -5.89
CA PHE A 224 -2.13 26.01 -6.93
C PHE A 224 -3.37 26.15 -7.82
N PRO A 225 -3.24 25.92 -9.13
CA PRO A 225 -4.39 25.83 -10.03
C PRO A 225 -5.39 24.76 -9.59
N ALA A 226 -6.68 25.01 -9.76
CA ALA A 226 -7.75 24.08 -9.36
C ALA A 226 -7.59 22.68 -10.00
N ALA A 227 -7.09 22.62 -11.23
CA ALA A 227 -6.80 21.36 -11.92
C ALA A 227 -5.76 20.51 -11.17
N GLU A 228 -4.69 21.13 -10.69
CA GLU A 228 -3.62 20.43 -9.93
C GLU A 228 -4.12 19.95 -8.58
N LEU A 229 -4.89 20.76 -7.86
CA LEU A 229 -5.54 20.36 -6.60
C LEU A 229 -6.47 19.15 -6.82
N THR A 230 -7.21 19.14 -7.92
CA THR A 230 -8.07 18.00 -8.27
C THR A 230 -7.24 16.71 -8.45
N TRP A 231 -6.12 16.78 -9.16
CA TRP A 231 -5.23 15.63 -9.34
C TRP A 231 -4.58 15.19 -8.04
N MET A 232 -4.20 16.12 -7.16
CA MET A 232 -3.67 15.80 -5.83
C MET A 232 -4.65 14.98 -4.99
N VAL A 233 -5.95 15.27 -5.08
CA VAL A 233 -7.00 14.51 -4.38
C VAL A 233 -7.27 13.16 -5.06
N LEU A 234 -7.31 13.14 -6.40
CA LEU A 234 -7.60 11.92 -7.15
C LEU A 234 -6.50 10.86 -7.05
N SER A 235 -5.23 11.27 -6.87
CA SER A 235 -4.12 10.33 -6.87
C SER A 235 -4.15 9.31 -5.71
N PRO A 236 -4.39 9.67 -4.44
CA PRO A 236 -4.52 8.68 -3.38
C PRO A 236 -5.74 7.78 -3.56
N LEU A 237 -6.83 8.30 -4.13
CA LEU A 237 -8.02 7.51 -4.45
C LEU A 237 -7.72 6.50 -5.57
N ALA A 238 -6.99 6.92 -6.61
CA ALA A 238 -6.57 6.03 -7.69
C ALA A 238 -5.67 4.90 -7.18
N LEU A 239 -4.69 5.21 -6.32
CA LEU A 239 -3.84 4.21 -5.66
C LEU A 239 -4.68 3.26 -4.80
N ALA A 240 -5.62 3.76 -4.03
CA ALA A 240 -6.51 2.94 -3.22
C ALA A 240 -7.36 2.00 -4.10
N CYS A 241 -7.90 2.48 -5.21
CA CYS A 241 -8.65 1.68 -6.18
C CYS A 241 -7.78 0.60 -6.83
N LEU A 242 -6.55 0.94 -7.23
CA LEU A 242 -5.58 -0.03 -7.77
C LEU A 242 -5.29 -1.15 -6.78
N VAL A 243 -4.93 -0.79 -5.56
CA VAL A 243 -4.56 -1.74 -4.52
C VAL A 243 -5.75 -2.60 -4.10
N ALA A 244 -6.91 -1.99 -3.88
CA ALA A 244 -8.14 -2.70 -3.52
C ALA A 244 -8.60 -3.64 -4.63
N GLY A 245 -8.54 -3.18 -5.89
CA GLY A 245 -8.86 -3.97 -7.07
C GLY A 245 -7.92 -5.18 -7.21
N ALA A 246 -6.62 -4.95 -7.18
CA ALA A 246 -5.59 -6.01 -7.30
C ALA A 246 -5.70 -7.04 -6.16
N ALA A 247 -5.73 -6.58 -4.91
CA ALA A 247 -5.81 -7.46 -3.74
C ALA A 247 -7.09 -8.30 -3.74
N THR A 248 -8.24 -7.70 -4.12
CA THR A 248 -9.51 -8.42 -4.21
C THR A 248 -9.51 -9.40 -5.37
N ALA A 249 -8.93 -9.04 -6.52
CA ALA A 249 -8.80 -9.92 -7.65
C ALA A 249 -7.94 -11.15 -7.31
N VAL A 250 -6.77 -10.97 -6.68
CA VAL A 250 -5.89 -12.06 -6.23
C VAL A 250 -6.60 -12.99 -5.25
N ARG A 251 -7.36 -12.44 -4.29
CA ARG A 251 -8.11 -13.26 -3.32
C ARG A 251 -9.21 -14.10 -3.97
N ARG A 252 -9.87 -13.58 -5.01
CA ARG A 252 -11.02 -14.22 -5.68
C ARG A 252 -10.61 -15.06 -6.89
N ALA A 253 -9.47 -14.78 -7.49
CA ALA A 253 -8.97 -15.55 -8.61
C ALA A 253 -8.54 -16.95 -8.15
N GLU A 254 -8.99 -17.96 -8.88
CA GLU A 254 -8.49 -19.34 -8.69
C GLU A 254 -7.20 -19.49 -9.49
N LEU A 255 -6.10 -19.12 -8.86
CA LEU A 255 -4.76 -19.21 -9.44
C LEU A 255 -4.28 -20.65 -9.41
N SER A 256 -3.56 -21.07 -10.46
CA SER A 256 -2.97 -22.40 -10.52
C SER A 256 -1.86 -22.57 -9.47
N PRO A 257 -1.57 -23.79 -8.98
CA PRO A 257 -0.50 -24.02 -8.02
C PRO A 257 0.89 -23.61 -8.53
N VAL A 258 1.10 -23.68 -9.84
CA VAL A 258 2.34 -23.22 -10.48
C VAL A 258 2.48 -21.71 -10.36
N LEU A 259 1.41 -20.97 -10.65
CA LEU A 259 1.39 -19.53 -10.55
C LEU A 259 1.55 -19.08 -9.09
N LEU A 260 0.88 -19.74 -8.13
CA LEU A 260 1.05 -19.44 -6.70
C LEU A 260 2.50 -19.59 -6.24
N ARG A 261 3.21 -20.63 -6.72
CA ARG A 261 4.65 -20.83 -6.41
C ARG A 261 5.52 -19.75 -7.05
N PHE A 262 5.23 -19.38 -8.28
CA PHE A 262 5.93 -18.31 -8.99
C PHE A 262 5.77 -16.98 -8.26
N GLU A 263 4.54 -16.58 -7.93
CA GLU A 263 4.23 -15.38 -7.16
C GLU A 263 4.90 -15.36 -5.78
N GLY A 264 4.95 -16.51 -5.11
CA GLY A 264 5.63 -16.66 -3.83
C GLY A 264 7.15 -16.42 -3.91
N ARG A 265 7.79 -16.82 -5.03
CA ARG A 265 9.21 -16.55 -5.30
C ARG A 265 9.45 -15.07 -5.60
N LEU A 266 8.61 -14.48 -6.46
CA LEU A 266 8.67 -13.04 -6.75
C LEU A 266 8.47 -12.20 -5.49
N GLY A 267 7.53 -12.61 -4.64
CA GLY A 267 7.30 -11.95 -3.36
C GLY A 267 8.50 -11.97 -2.42
N ALA A 268 9.26 -13.07 -2.43
CA ALA A 268 10.49 -13.14 -1.65
C ALA A 268 11.58 -12.22 -2.23
N ALA A 269 11.72 -12.17 -3.55
CA ALA A 269 12.63 -11.24 -4.22
C ALA A 269 12.23 -9.79 -3.93
N ALA A 270 10.93 -9.47 -3.99
CA ALA A 270 10.42 -8.16 -3.63
C ALA A 270 10.82 -7.76 -2.20
N CYS A 271 10.70 -8.65 -1.21
CA CYS A 271 11.11 -8.35 0.17
C CYS A 271 12.59 -7.96 0.28
N VAL A 272 13.48 -8.62 -0.47
CA VAL A 272 14.91 -8.28 -0.49
C VAL A 272 15.11 -6.89 -1.09
N VAL A 273 14.50 -6.61 -2.24
CA VAL A 273 14.59 -5.30 -2.90
C VAL A 273 14.04 -4.19 -2.01
N MET A 274 12.91 -4.44 -1.35
CA MET A 274 12.29 -3.51 -0.40
C MET A 274 13.22 -3.20 0.78
N ALA A 275 13.92 -4.21 1.32
CA ALA A 275 14.87 -4.03 2.40
C ALA A 275 16.08 -3.17 1.97
N VAL A 276 16.62 -3.42 0.78
CA VAL A 276 17.73 -2.63 0.22
C VAL A 276 17.28 -1.19 -0.03
N PHE A 277 16.11 -0.99 -0.61
CA PHE A 277 15.55 0.34 -0.82
C PHE A 277 15.38 1.12 0.49
N LEU A 278 14.81 0.48 1.51
CA LEU A 278 14.61 1.10 2.83
C LEU A 278 15.94 1.49 3.46
N GLY A 279 16.96 0.63 3.40
CA GLY A 279 18.31 0.93 3.89
C GLY A 279 18.93 2.12 3.17
N ALA A 280 18.84 2.16 1.85
CA ALA A 280 19.31 3.28 1.05
C ALA A 280 18.54 4.59 1.36
N GLY A 281 17.23 4.51 1.55
CA GLY A 281 16.39 5.64 1.95
C GLY A 281 16.75 6.20 3.32
N CYS A 282 17.06 5.34 4.28
CA CYS A 282 17.56 5.76 5.60
C CYS A 282 18.92 6.44 5.50
N ALA A 283 19.85 5.88 4.72
CA ALA A 283 21.17 6.45 4.51
C ALA A 283 21.08 7.83 3.80
N TRP A 284 20.21 7.93 2.80
CA TRP A 284 19.96 9.19 2.13
C TRP A 284 19.38 10.24 3.08
N LEU A 285 18.36 9.88 3.88
CA LEU A 285 17.75 10.82 4.82
C LEU A 285 18.74 11.30 5.89
N ALA A 286 19.63 10.42 6.37
CA ALA A 286 20.66 10.78 7.33
C ALA A 286 21.68 11.78 6.78
N GLY A 287 21.95 11.75 5.47
CA GLY A 287 22.88 12.70 4.79
C GLY A 287 22.24 14.04 4.39
N ARG A 288 20.93 14.22 4.65
CA ARG A 288 20.17 15.33 4.14
C ARG A 288 20.20 16.56 5.05
N THR A 289 20.43 17.73 4.47
CA THR A 289 20.36 19.02 5.17
C THR A 289 19.27 19.91 4.57
N ALA A 290 18.52 20.61 5.43
CA ALA A 290 17.56 21.61 4.96
C ALA A 290 18.30 22.87 4.51
N PRO A 291 17.98 23.44 3.34
CA PRO A 291 18.46 24.76 2.98
C PRO A 291 17.98 25.79 4.00
N PRO A 292 18.79 26.80 4.33
CA PRO A 292 18.38 27.90 5.20
C PRO A 292 17.13 28.58 4.63
N GLY A 293 16.11 28.77 5.46
CA GLY A 293 14.87 29.47 5.06
C GLY A 293 13.81 28.62 4.37
N SER A 294 14.03 27.32 4.18
CA SER A 294 13.00 26.44 3.64
C SER A 294 11.82 26.30 4.61
N PRO A 295 10.56 26.58 4.17
CA PRO A 295 9.37 26.38 4.99
C PRO A 295 9.10 24.89 5.28
N PHE A 296 9.69 24.00 4.49
CA PHE A 296 9.53 22.55 4.63
C PHE A 296 10.82 21.97 5.24
N ARG A 297 10.77 21.68 6.53
CA ARG A 297 11.87 20.96 7.17
C ARG A 297 11.85 19.50 6.72
N PRO A 298 13.00 18.93 6.24
CA PRO A 298 13.08 17.50 6.05
C PRO A 298 12.90 16.85 7.42
N GLY A 299 12.08 15.84 7.50
CA GLY A 299 12.07 15.07 8.73
C GLY A 299 10.76 14.35 9.02
N ALA A 300 9.69 15.03 9.35
CA ALA A 300 8.51 14.35 9.87
C ALA A 300 7.84 13.44 8.82
N ILE A 301 7.69 13.91 7.58
CA ILE A 301 7.01 13.17 6.51
C ILE A 301 7.89 12.05 5.95
N ASP A 302 9.16 12.35 5.72
CA ASP A 302 10.11 11.36 5.21
C ASP A 302 10.33 10.26 6.26
N VAL A 303 10.47 10.62 7.53
CA VAL A 303 10.54 9.65 8.64
C VAL A 303 9.24 8.84 8.73
N ALA A 304 8.07 9.47 8.62
CA ALA A 304 6.79 8.76 8.60
C ALA A 304 6.70 7.82 7.38
N GLY A 305 7.14 8.28 6.21
CA GLY A 305 7.21 7.46 5.00
C GLY A 305 8.10 6.23 5.17
N LEU A 306 9.32 6.41 5.67
CA LEU A 306 10.24 5.30 5.97
C LEU A 306 9.67 4.36 7.05
N ALA A 307 9.00 4.88 8.07
CA ALA A 307 8.34 4.05 9.09
C ALA A 307 7.20 3.21 8.50
N VAL A 308 6.37 3.79 7.64
CA VAL A 308 5.30 3.06 6.92
C VAL A 308 5.91 1.98 6.02
N MET A 309 7.01 2.29 5.33
CA MET A 309 7.73 1.29 4.51
C MET A 309 8.34 0.18 5.36
N ALA A 310 8.92 0.49 6.52
CA ALA A 310 9.44 -0.52 7.45
C ALA A 310 8.33 -1.46 7.95
N LEU A 311 7.17 -0.92 8.31
CA LEU A 311 5.99 -1.70 8.67
C LEU A 311 5.51 -2.58 7.51
N ALA A 312 5.42 -2.02 6.30
CA ALA A 312 5.03 -2.76 5.10
C ALA A 312 6.03 -3.89 4.79
N LEU A 313 7.34 -3.67 4.96
CA LEU A 313 8.36 -4.70 4.82
C LEU A 313 8.18 -5.84 5.84
N GLY A 314 7.93 -5.51 7.10
CA GLY A 314 7.64 -6.50 8.14
C GLY A 314 6.44 -7.38 7.79
N VAL A 315 5.35 -6.76 7.33
CA VAL A 315 4.13 -7.47 6.87
C VAL A 315 4.42 -8.31 5.63
N ALA A 316 5.17 -7.78 4.66
CA ALA A 316 5.55 -8.50 3.45
C ALA A 316 6.41 -9.75 3.75
N CYS A 317 7.40 -9.61 4.62
CA CYS A 317 8.22 -10.74 5.06
C CYS A 317 7.38 -11.82 5.76
N GLN A 318 6.45 -11.42 6.60
CA GLN A 318 5.52 -12.35 7.25
C GLN A 318 4.62 -13.05 6.23
N ALA A 319 4.04 -12.30 5.29
CA ALA A 319 3.22 -12.85 4.21
C ALA A 319 4.00 -13.84 3.33
N ALA A 320 5.23 -13.50 2.95
CA ALA A 320 6.09 -14.36 2.15
C ALA A 320 6.45 -15.67 2.90
N ARG A 321 6.72 -15.59 4.21
CA ARG A 321 6.99 -16.78 5.04
C ARG A 321 5.76 -17.68 5.16
N GLN A 322 4.59 -17.14 5.44
CA GLN A 322 3.35 -17.90 5.58
C GLN A 322 2.89 -18.48 4.23
N GLY A 323 3.02 -17.71 3.15
CA GLY A 323 2.71 -18.18 1.79
C GLY A 323 3.54 -19.41 1.40
N ARG A 324 4.85 -19.43 1.75
CA ARG A 324 5.71 -20.61 1.48
C ARG A 324 5.29 -21.84 2.27
N ARG A 325 4.94 -21.68 3.56
CA ARG A 325 4.47 -22.80 4.40
C ARG A 325 3.16 -23.42 3.90
N GLY A 326 2.31 -22.63 3.26
CA GLY A 326 1.07 -23.12 2.65
C GLY A 326 1.27 -23.82 1.28
N LEU A 327 2.48 -23.76 0.70
CA LEU A 327 2.82 -24.36 -0.58
C LEU A 327 3.71 -25.62 -0.43
N SER A 328 4.29 -25.86 0.75
CA SER A 328 5.00 -27.08 1.14
C SER A 328 4.01 -28.14 1.61
#